data_8a67ab731ccfeed787524681c797c223
#
_entry.id   8a67ab731ccfeed787524681c797c223
#
_cell.length_a   1.000
_cell.length_b   1.000
_cell.length_c   1.000
_cell.angle_alpha   90.00
_cell.angle_beta   90.00
_cell.angle_gamma   90.00
#
_symmetry.space_group_name_H-M   'P 1'
#
loop_
_entity.id
_entity.type
_entity.pdbx_description
1 polymer ?
#
loop_
_entity_poly.entity_id
_entity_poly.type
_entity_poly.pdbx_seq_one_letter_code
_entity_poly.pdbx_strand_id
1 'polypeptide(L)'
;MNTKVKEEIKLDFKDVLIEPKEATKSLTRKDIQIEIDWLDTTVHPIAVANMTSTGTYKIANILTPIRFFTFIHKEYKLEEHLKHLRSISDRRYIAITSGVRLKDREKTIEIISQFPDIGLINIDIANVYANVEGMLETITQFRKKFPHIKICAGNIATPEVIKKLAMAGANLIKVGVGSGAACKTRSEVGVGVPQLSAIMDCYPEATKFGLDIISDGGCVTPGDVAKAIGAGAKIVMIAGMVSGSDECDNVIEIDGKRFVNLYGLGSTKMYDRTNPDEMDYKPNEGRDLLIPCKGPIKRILKQLQGGLRSTCTYVGAE
;
A
#
# COMPACT_ATOMS: atom_id res chain seq x y z
N MET A 1 -3.28 -34.48 1.90
CA MET A 1 -2.73 -33.16 2.30
C MET A 1 -2.04 -33.34 3.63
N ASN A 2 -0.70 -33.16 3.70
CA ASN A 2 -0.02 -33.13 5.00
C ASN A 2 -0.25 -31.74 5.61
N THR A 3 -1.28 -31.60 6.42
CA THR A 3 -1.53 -30.40 7.21
C THR A 3 -0.50 -30.34 8.34
N LYS A 4 0.58 -29.60 8.12
CA LYS A 4 1.52 -29.30 9.21
C LYS A 4 1.14 -27.96 9.83
N VAL A 5 0.76 -28.00 11.10
CA VAL A 5 0.76 -26.80 11.92
C VAL A 5 2.21 -26.37 12.12
N LYS A 6 2.57 -25.15 11.76
CA LYS A 6 3.90 -24.59 12.03
C LYS A 6 3.95 -24.19 13.51
N GLU A 7 4.95 -24.69 14.24
CA GLU A 7 5.15 -24.34 15.67
C GLU A 7 5.73 -22.93 15.85
N GLU A 8 6.21 -22.31 14.77
CA GLU A 8 6.80 -20.97 14.79
C GLU A 8 5.73 -19.91 15.11
N ILE A 9 5.99 -19.09 16.11
CA ILE A 9 5.11 -17.99 16.51
C ILE A 9 5.20 -16.88 15.46
N LYS A 10 4.04 -16.47 14.91
CA LYS A 10 3.93 -15.33 14.00
C LYS A 10 3.26 -14.16 14.71
N LEU A 11 3.82 -12.95 14.53
CA LEU A 11 3.49 -11.74 15.29
C LEU A 11 2.91 -10.66 14.37
N ASP A 12 1.88 -9.98 14.86
CA ASP A 12 1.39 -8.71 14.31
C ASP A 12 2.07 -7.53 15.04
N PHE A 13 1.88 -6.29 14.57
CA PHE A 13 2.51 -5.10 15.18
C PHE A 13 2.14 -4.90 16.65
N LYS A 14 0.94 -5.31 17.07
CA LYS A 14 0.48 -5.20 18.47
C LYS A 14 1.24 -6.10 19.45
N ASP A 15 1.89 -7.14 18.95
CA ASP A 15 2.53 -8.18 19.75
C ASP A 15 3.98 -7.85 20.12
N VAL A 16 4.52 -6.73 19.61
CA VAL A 16 5.92 -6.33 19.83
C VAL A 16 6.04 -4.85 20.14
N LEU A 17 7.17 -4.48 20.74
CA LEU A 17 7.63 -3.10 20.89
C LEU A 17 9.06 -2.97 20.36
N ILE A 18 9.44 -1.77 19.96
CA ILE A 18 10.82 -1.44 19.64
C ILE A 18 11.54 -1.10 20.96
N GLU A 19 12.64 -1.76 21.22
CA GLU A 19 13.43 -1.48 22.42
C GLU A 19 14.20 -0.16 22.28
N PRO A 20 14.17 0.72 23.29
CA PRO A 20 15.00 1.90 23.32
C PRO A 20 16.49 1.53 23.26
N LYS A 21 17.27 2.34 22.59
CA LYS A 21 18.74 2.19 22.51
C LYS A 21 19.41 3.49 22.90
N GLU A 22 20.61 3.38 23.48
CA GLU A 22 21.48 4.53 23.70
C GLU A 22 21.83 5.17 22.37
N ALA A 23 21.58 6.48 22.28
CA ALA A 23 21.95 7.24 21.09
C ALA A 23 23.45 7.58 21.13
N THR A 24 24.13 7.42 20.01
CA THR A 24 25.56 7.79 19.87
C THR A 24 25.76 9.30 19.82
N LYS A 25 24.70 10.04 19.54
CA LYS A 25 24.64 11.52 19.51
C LYS A 25 23.40 12.00 20.24
N SER A 26 23.46 13.20 20.82
CA SER A 26 22.26 13.87 21.30
C SER A 26 21.42 14.34 20.11
N LEU A 27 20.27 13.69 19.88
CA LEU A 27 19.36 13.98 18.79
C LEU A 27 18.07 14.58 19.34
N THR A 28 17.61 15.67 18.73
CA THR A 28 16.26 16.18 18.98
C THR A 28 15.33 15.80 17.82
N ARG A 29 14.02 15.79 18.05
CA ARG A 29 13.03 15.53 16.99
C ARG A 29 13.12 16.47 15.80
N LYS A 30 13.75 17.65 15.98
CA LYS A 30 13.97 18.64 14.90
C LYS A 30 15.09 18.22 13.97
N ASP A 31 16.06 17.48 14.48
CA ASP A 31 17.26 17.06 13.74
C ASP A 31 16.99 15.84 12.87
N ILE A 32 15.90 15.09 13.16
CA ILE A 32 15.55 13.86 12.47
C ILE A 32 14.91 14.16 11.12
N GLN A 33 15.56 13.69 10.05
CA GLN A 33 15.01 13.63 8.70
C GLN A 33 14.41 12.26 8.47
N ILE A 34 13.12 12.23 8.14
CA ILE A 34 12.36 10.99 7.89
C ILE A 34 12.14 10.71 6.40
N GLU A 35 12.56 11.65 5.54
CA GLU A 35 12.55 11.42 4.10
C GLU A 35 13.69 10.48 3.72
N ILE A 36 13.44 9.64 2.73
CA ILE A 36 14.39 8.67 2.19
C ILE A 36 14.53 8.84 0.69
N ASP A 37 15.67 8.48 0.16
CA ASP A 37 15.84 8.33 -1.28
C ASP A 37 15.21 7.03 -1.75
N TRP A 38 14.30 7.13 -2.70
CA TRP A 38 13.55 6.02 -3.25
C TRP A 38 13.06 6.31 -4.67
N LEU A 39 13.20 5.34 -5.57
CA LEU A 39 12.78 5.45 -6.98
C LEU A 39 13.30 6.72 -7.67
N ASP A 40 14.59 7.01 -7.49
CA ASP A 40 15.28 8.17 -8.06
C ASP A 40 14.70 9.53 -7.60
N THR A 41 14.03 9.56 -6.46
CA THR A 41 13.49 10.78 -5.83
C THR A 41 13.53 10.70 -4.30
N THR A 42 13.34 11.80 -3.61
CA THR A 42 13.25 11.85 -2.14
C THR A 42 11.79 11.81 -1.73
N VAL A 43 11.41 10.86 -0.86
CA VAL A 43 10.03 10.62 -0.43
C VAL A 43 9.92 10.45 1.08
N HIS A 44 8.74 10.69 1.63
CA HIS A 44 8.41 10.14 2.94
C HIS A 44 8.21 8.63 2.86
N PRO A 45 8.66 7.82 3.85
CA PRO A 45 8.54 6.35 3.83
C PRO A 45 7.10 5.86 4.06
N ILE A 46 6.13 6.62 3.59
CA ILE A 46 4.69 6.42 3.77
C ILE A 46 4.01 6.66 2.43
N ALA A 47 3.13 5.73 2.03
CA ALA A 47 2.31 5.88 0.84
C ALA A 47 0.82 5.71 1.18
N VAL A 48 -0.04 6.42 0.44
CA VAL A 48 -1.49 6.26 0.55
C VAL A 48 -1.96 5.13 -0.35
N ALA A 49 -2.76 4.22 0.22
CA ALA A 49 -3.22 3.00 -0.44
C ALA A 49 -4.23 3.26 -1.57
N ASN A 50 -4.23 2.37 -2.55
CA ASN A 50 -5.07 2.40 -3.75
C ASN A 50 -6.54 1.99 -3.49
N MET A 51 -7.12 2.45 -2.39
CA MET A 51 -8.55 2.27 -2.11
C MET A 51 -9.38 3.41 -2.70
N THR A 52 -10.63 3.13 -3.06
CA THR A 52 -11.52 4.10 -3.72
C THR A 52 -11.80 5.37 -2.92
N SER A 53 -11.62 5.33 -1.59
CA SER A 53 -11.78 6.49 -0.71
C SER A 53 -10.50 7.31 -0.51
N THR A 54 -9.32 6.69 -0.67
CA THR A 54 -8.02 7.30 -0.32
C THR A 54 -7.05 7.38 -1.48
N GLY A 55 -7.03 6.39 -2.38
CA GLY A 55 -6.15 6.36 -3.55
C GLY A 55 -6.69 7.20 -4.71
N THR A 56 -6.98 8.45 -4.46
CA THR A 56 -7.68 9.35 -5.39
C THR A 56 -6.79 10.48 -5.89
N TYR A 57 -7.12 11.04 -7.04
CA TYR A 57 -6.41 12.21 -7.59
C TYR A 57 -6.59 13.47 -6.74
N LYS A 58 -7.70 13.58 -6.00
CA LYS A 58 -7.93 14.68 -5.06
C LYS A 58 -6.88 14.66 -3.95
N ILE A 59 -6.62 13.50 -3.36
CA ILE A 59 -5.58 13.32 -2.35
C ILE A 59 -4.18 13.47 -2.98
N ALA A 60 -3.94 12.90 -4.15
CA ALA A 60 -2.67 13.00 -4.84
C ALA A 60 -2.25 14.46 -5.12
N ASN A 61 -3.17 15.31 -5.57
CA ASN A 61 -2.91 16.75 -5.79
C ASN A 61 -2.40 17.49 -4.55
N ILE A 62 -2.79 17.02 -3.36
CA ILE A 62 -2.37 17.62 -2.09
C ILE A 62 -1.04 17.05 -1.62
N LEU A 63 -0.78 15.79 -1.92
CA LEU A 63 0.32 15.01 -1.36
C LEU A 63 1.59 15.05 -2.21
N THR A 64 1.48 15.06 -3.54
CA THR A 64 2.65 15.09 -4.42
C THR A 64 3.56 16.31 -4.18
N PRO A 65 3.05 17.55 -3.93
CA PRO A 65 3.90 18.70 -3.63
C PRO A 65 4.68 18.58 -2.31
N ILE A 66 4.25 17.68 -1.43
CA ILE A 66 4.91 17.43 -0.13
C ILE A 66 5.55 16.03 -0.07
N ARG A 67 5.86 15.44 -1.23
CA ARG A 67 6.65 14.22 -1.42
C ARG A 67 6.08 12.96 -0.76
N PHE A 68 4.75 12.84 -0.68
CA PHE A 68 4.09 11.59 -0.32
C PHE A 68 3.60 10.87 -1.56
N PHE A 69 3.87 9.56 -1.62
CA PHE A 69 3.39 8.71 -2.68
C PHE A 69 1.89 8.41 -2.53
N THR A 70 1.15 8.49 -3.65
CA THR A 70 -0.26 8.12 -3.69
C THR A 70 -0.46 7.03 -4.74
N PHE A 71 -0.97 5.89 -4.30
CA PHE A 71 -1.35 4.78 -5.18
C PHE A 71 -2.78 5.02 -5.64
N ILE A 72 -2.95 5.35 -6.92
CA ILE A 72 -4.27 5.62 -7.52
C ILE A 72 -5.00 4.31 -7.76
N HIS A 73 -6.24 4.21 -7.29
CA HIS A 73 -7.04 3.01 -7.48
C HIS A 73 -7.39 2.76 -8.96
N LYS A 74 -7.56 1.50 -9.33
CA LYS A 74 -7.79 1.07 -10.73
C LYS A 74 -9.19 1.33 -11.28
N GLU A 75 -10.13 1.74 -10.43
CA GLU A 75 -11.56 1.83 -10.80
C GLU A 75 -11.91 3.09 -11.62
N TYR A 76 -11.01 4.07 -11.70
CA TYR A 76 -11.17 5.18 -12.64
C TYR A 76 -11.21 4.68 -14.08
N LYS A 77 -12.08 5.28 -14.92
CA LYS A 77 -12.06 5.07 -16.37
C LYS A 77 -10.81 5.71 -16.98
N LEU A 78 -10.44 5.30 -18.19
CA LEU A 78 -9.26 5.84 -18.88
C LEU A 78 -9.32 7.36 -18.99
N GLU A 79 -10.45 7.91 -19.44
CA GLU A 79 -10.66 9.34 -19.63
C GLU A 79 -10.51 10.13 -18.33
N GLU A 80 -10.96 9.56 -17.23
CA GLU A 80 -10.81 10.16 -15.89
C GLU A 80 -9.35 10.19 -15.47
N HIS A 81 -8.60 9.08 -15.67
CA HIS A 81 -7.16 9.05 -15.43
C HIS A 81 -6.45 10.14 -16.24
N LEU A 82 -6.68 10.20 -17.55
CA LEU A 82 -6.02 11.15 -18.44
C LEU A 82 -6.36 12.60 -18.08
N LYS A 83 -7.61 12.87 -17.73
CA LYS A 83 -8.07 14.20 -17.28
C LYS A 83 -7.33 14.63 -16.01
N HIS A 84 -7.33 13.79 -14.99
CA HIS A 84 -6.78 14.15 -13.69
C HIS A 84 -5.25 14.22 -13.69
N LEU A 85 -4.57 13.33 -14.41
CA LEU A 85 -3.11 13.33 -14.50
C LEU A 85 -2.54 14.61 -15.09
N ARG A 86 -3.29 15.31 -15.97
CA ARG A 86 -2.87 16.62 -16.50
C ARG A 86 -2.75 17.69 -15.43
N SER A 87 -3.49 17.58 -14.32
CA SER A 87 -3.49 18.55 -13.21
C SER A 87 -2.50 18.21 -12.11
N ILE A 88 -1.90 17.02 -12.12
CA ILE A 88 -0.90 16.62 -11.11
C ILE A 88 0.42 17.36 -11.37
N SER A 89 0.91 18.05 -10.36
CA SER A 89 2.12 18.87 -10.47
C SER A 89 3.41 18.04 -10.58
N ASP A 90 3.47 16.88 -9.93
CA ASP A 90 4.61 15.99 -9.98
C ASP A 90 4.16 14.51 -9.95
N ARG A 91 4.11 13.89 -11.13
CA ARG A 91 3.65 12.51 -11.30
C ARG A 91 4.68 11.46 -10.88
N ARG A 92 5.91 11.86 -10.53
CA ARG A 92 6.90 10.94 -9.94
C ARG A 92 6.42 10.36 -8.61
N TYR A 93 5.52 11.05 -7.91
CA TYR A 93 4.91 10.60 -6.64
C TYR A 93 3.56 9.88 -6.83
N ILE A 94 3.26 9.42 -8.06
CA ILE A 94 2.05 8.68 -8.39
C ILE A 94 2.41 7.24 -8.73
N ALA A 95 1.62 6.30 -8.17
CA ALA A 95 1.55 4.94 -8.65
C ALA A 95 0.20 4.70 -9.34
N ILE A 96 0.22 4.22 -10.58
CA ILE A 96 -0.99 3.78 -11.28
C ILE A 96 -1.22 2.31 -10.99
N THR A 97 -2.40 1.97 -10.50
CA THR A 97 -2.75 0.58 -10.18
C THR A 97 -3.35 -0.14 -11.37
N SER A 98 -2.78 -1.30 -11.69
CA SER A 98 -3.25 -2.27 -12.68
C SER A 98 -3.69 -3.56 -12.00
N GLY A 99 -4.69 -4.25 -12.57
CA GLY A 99 -4.89 -5.68 -12.36
C GLY A 99 -4.08 -6.49 -13.38
N VAL A 100 -4.31 -7.81 -13.39
CA VAL A 100 -3.70 -8.75 -14.35
C VAL A 100 -4.60 -9.06 -15.55
N ARG A 101 -5.84 -8.58 -15.57
CA ARG A 101 -6.76 -8.77 -16.70
C ARG A 101 -6.31 -7.93 -17.89
N LEU A 102 -6.56 -8.41 -19.10
CA LEU A 102 -6.17 -7.71 -20.34
C LEU A 102 -6.61 -6.24 -20.35
N LYS A 103 -7.87 -5.96 -20.04
CA LYS A 103 -8.42 -4.60 -19.97
C LYS A 103 -7.67 -3.67 -18.99
N ASP A 104 -7.19 -4.21 -17.86
CA ASP A 104 -6.45 -3.42 -16.86
C ASP A 104 -5.04 -3.11 -17.38
N ARG A 105 -4.40 -4.08 -18.04
CA ARG A 105 -3.08 -3.92 -18.65
C ARG A 105 -3.12 -2.89 -19.79
N GLU A 106 -4.08 -3.00 -20.72
CA GLU A 106 -4.25 -2.07 -21.85
C GLU A 106 -4.49 -0.64 -21.36
N LYS A 107 -5.38 -0.46 -20.37
CA LYS A 107 -5.62 0.84 -19.75
C LYS A 107 -4.34 1.42 -19.15
N THR A 108 -3.59 0.63 -18.39
CA THR A 108 -2.33 1.08 -17.77
C THR A 108 -1.28 1.42 -18.82
N ILE A 109 -1.17 0.63 -19.89
CA ILE A 109 -0.27 0.89 -21.01
C ILE A 109 -0.57 2.25 -21.65
N GLU A 110 -1.85 2.53 -21.89
CA GLU A 110 -2.28 3.80 -22.49
C GLU A 110 -1.93 4.98 -21.58
N ILE A 111 -2.20 4.86 -20.28
CA ILE A 111 -1.89 5.91 -19.30
C ILE A 111 -0.39 6.20 -19.26
N ILE A 112 0.45 5.18 -19.12
CA ILE A 112 1.91 5.35 -19.00
C ILE A 112 2.52 5.86 -20.33
N SER A 113 1.95 5.47 -21.48
CA SER A 113 2.41 5.96 -22.77
C SER A 113 2.19 7.47 -22.94
N GLN A 114 1.11 8.03 -22.35
CA GLN A 114 0.83 9.46 -22.39
C GLN A 114 1.53 10.24 -21.27
N PHE A 115 1.84 9.59 -20.13
CA PHE A 115 2.49 10.20 -18.97
C PHE A 115 3.70 9.36 -18.51
N PRO A 116 4.82 9.40 -19.26
CA PRO A 116 6.00 8.57 -18.98
C PRO A 116 6.77 8.99 -17.70
N ASP A 117 6.43 10.13 -17.13
CA ASP A 117 6.97 10.65 -15.87
C ASP A 117 6.24 10.13 -14.61
N ILE A 118 5.27 9.22 -14.77
CA ILE A 118 4.67 8.51 -13.64
C ILE A 118 5.74 7.64 -12.95
N GLY A 119 5.82 7.73 -11.60
CA GLY A 119 6.90 7.09 -10.85
C GLY A 119 6.81 5.57 -10.80
N LEU A 120 5.60 4.99 -10.83
CA LEU A 120 5.42 3.58 -10.50
C LEU A 120 4.18 2.97 -11.17
N ILE A 121 4.30 1.73 -11.66
CA ILE A 121 3.16 0.84 -11.92
C ILE A 121 2.99 -0.09 -10.72
N ASN A 122 1.80 -0.11 -10.12
CA ASN A 122 1.42 -1.02 -9.05
C ASN A 122 0.52 -2.13 -9.61
N ILE A 123 1.00 -3.37 -9.69
CA ILE A 123 0.19 -4.51 -10.09
C ILE A 123 -0.41 -5.12 -8.84
N ASP A 124 -1.73 -4.99 -8.69
CA ASP A 124 -2.45 -5.30 -7.46
C ASP A 124 -3.56 -6.33 -7.69
N ILE A 125 -3.35 -7.51 -7.11
CA ILE A 125 -4.37 -8.55 -6.94
C ILE A 125 -4.38 -9.03 -5.49
N ALA A 126 -5.53 -9.40 -4.99
CA ALA A 126 -5.70 -9.78 -3.59
C ALA A 126 -4.84 -10.98 -3.16
N ASN A 127 -4.56 -11.89 -4.10
CA ASN A 127 -3.81 -13.13 -3.87
C ASN A 127 -2.97 -13.50 -5.10
N VAL A 128 -1.67 -13.21 -5.03
CA VAL A 128 -0.72 -13.57 -6.11
C VAL A 128 -0.60 -15.09 -6.25
N TYR A 129 -0.68 -15.85 -5.17
CA TYR A 129 -0.51 -17.31 -5.19
C TYR A 129 -1.57 -18.03 -6.03
N ALA A 130 -2.76 -17.47 -6.15
CA ALA A 130 -3.83 -18.01 -6.99
C ALA A 130 -3.63 -17.74 -8.49
N ASN A 131 -2.77 -16.76 -8.85
CA ASN A 131 -2.53 -16.38 -10.25
C ASN A 131 -1.09 -15.88 -10.47
N VAL A 132 -0.12 -16.71 -10.12
CA VAL A 132 1.31 -16.39 -10.28
C VAL A 132 1.62 -16.13 -11.76
N GLU A 133 1.17 -16.99 -12.67
CA GLU A 133 1.45 -16.88 -14.10
C GLU A 133 0.93 -15.57 -14.69
N GLY A 134 -0.32 -15.20 -14.41
CA GLY A 134 -0.89 -13.93 -14.86
C GLY A 134 -0.15 -12.70 -14.29
N MET A 135 0.36 -12.80 -13.07
CA MET A 135 1.22 -11.77 -12.47
C MET A 135 2.55 -11.67 -13.23
N LEU A 136 3.24 -12.79 -13.48
CA LEU A 136 4.53 -12.81 -14.19
C LEU A 136 4.39 -12.29 -15.63
N GLU A 137 3.34 -12.73 -16.34
CA GLU A 137 3.03 -12.23 -17.69
C GLU A 137 2.84 -10.71 -17.68
N THR A 138 2.07 -10.19 -16.72
CA THR A 138 1.79 -8.74 -16.61
C THR A 138 3.05 -7.94 -16.34
N ILE A 139 3.90 -8.39 -15.41
CA ILE A 139 5.19 -7.75 -15.11
C ILE A 139 6.08 -7.74 -16.36
N THR A 140 6.21 -8.88 -17.02
CA THR A 140 7.05 -9.04 -18.22
C THR A 140 6.57 -8.13 -19.36
N GLN A 141 5.26 -8.02 -19.56
CA GLN A 141 4.67 -7.15 -20.58
C GLN A 141 4.98 -5.68 -20.29
N PHE A 142 4.78 -5.22 -19.04
CA PHE A 142 5.09 -3.84 -18.66
C PHE A 142 6.59 -3.56 -18.74
N ARG A 143 7.44 -4.46 -18.28
CA ARG A 143 8.91 -4.33 -18.35
C ARG A 143 9.40 -4.23 -19.79
N LYS A 144 8.86 -5.04 -20.70
CA LYS A 144 9.19 -5.00 -22.13
C LYS A 144 8.79 -3.67 -22.78
N LYS A 145 7.60 -3.16 -22.42
CA LYS A 145 7.07 -1.91 -23.03
C LYS A 145 7.67 -0.65 -22.40
N PHE A 146 7.96 -0.69 -21.10
CA PHE A 146 8.47 0.43 -20.31
C PHE A 146 9.72 0.00 -19.53
N PRO A 147 10.90 -0.08 -20.17
CA PRO A 147 12.11 -0.64 -19.53
C PRO A 147 12.56 0.09 -18.27
N HIS A 148 12.27 1.38 -18.15
CA HIS A 148 12.77 2.24 -17.07
C HIS A 148 11.76 2.43 -15.92
N ILE A 149 10.46 2.13 -16.12
CA ILE A 149 9.47 2.34 -15.09
C ILE A 149 9.68 1.36 -13.93
N LYS A 150 9.43 1.83 -12.72
CA LYS A 150 9.44 0.93 -11.56
C LYS A 150 8.13 0.16 -11.49
N ILE A 151 8.22 -1.12 -11.09
CA ILE A 151 7.06 -2.03 -11.01
C ILE A 151 6.99 -2.61 -9.61
N CYS A 152 5.85 -2.38 -8.94
CA CYS A 152 5.46 -3.02 -7.70
C CYS A 152 4.50 -4.17 -8.00
N ALA A 153 4.70 -5.32 -7.37
CA ALA A 153 3.83 -6.49 -7.53
C ALA A 153 3.35 -7.02 -6.17
N GLY A 154 2.07 -7.31 -6.05
CA GLY A 154 1.47 -7.86 -4.81
C GLY A 154 -0.01 -8.15 -4.97
N ASN A 155 -0.67 -8.70 -3.89
CA ASN A 155 -0.08 -8.84 -2.56
C ASN A 155 0.43 -10.26 -2.34
N ILE A 156 1.51 -10.33 -1.58
CA ILE A 156 2.05 -11.60 -1.05
C ILE A 156 2.11 -11.54 0.49
N ALA A 157 2.30 -12.67 1.14
CA ALA A 157 2.48 -12.77 2.60
C ALA A 157 3.64 -13.71 2.99
N THR A 158 4.26 -14.40 2.03
CA THR A 158 5.34 -15.36 2.21
C THR A 158 6.38 -15.23 1.09
N PRO A 159 7.63 -15.66 1.31
CA PRO A 159 8.73 -15.40 0.36
C PRO A 159 8.71 -16.27 -0.91
N GLU A 160 7.87 -17.32 -1.01
CA GLU A 160 7.98 -18.37 -2.03
C GLU A 160 7.94 -17.87 -3.48
N VAL A 161 7.24 -16.76 -3.76
CA VAL A 161 7.10 -16.24 -5.12
C VAL A 161 8.04 -15.09 -5.45
N ILE A 162 8.78 -14.55 -4.47
CA ILE A 162 9.61 -13.33 -4.60
C ILE A 162 10.62 -13.48 -5.74
N LYS A 163 11.36 -14.59 -5.77
CA LYS A 163 12.33 -14.89 -6.85
C LYS A 163 11.69 -14.81 -8.23
N LYS A 164 10.50 -15.39 -8.41
CA LYS A 164 9.81 -15.39 -9.71
C LYS A 164 9.42 -13.97 -10.12
N LEU A 165 8.89 -13.17 -9.19
CA LEU A 165 8.49 -11.78 -9.42
C LEU A 165 9.70 -10.92 -9.78
N ALA A 166 10.82 -11.09 -9.08
CA ALA A 166 12.08 -10.40 -9.38
C ALA A 166 12.58 -10.72 -10.79
N MET A 167 12.63 -12.01 -11.15
CA MET A 167 13.09 -12.46 -12.48
C MET A 167 12.18 -11.99 -13.62
N ALA A 168 10.89 -11.78 -13.36
CA ALA A 168 9.97 -11.18 -14.32
C ALA A 168 10.20 -9.68 -14.51
N GLY A 169 10.91 -9.01 -13.58
CA GLY A 169 11.28 -7.60 -13.67
C GLY A 169 10.57 -6.67 -12.68
N ALA A 170 9.99 -7.20 -11.59
CA ALA A 170 9.53 -6.37 -10.47
C ALA A 170 10.72 -5.66 -9.80
N ASN A 171 10.47 -4.48 -9.27
CA ASN A 171 11.42 -3.71 -8.45
C ASN A 171 11.02 -3.69 -6.98
N LEU A 172 9.72 -3.88 -6.71
CA LEU A 172 9.14 -3.77 -5.39
C LEU A 172 8.11 -4.88 -5.19
N ILE A 173 8.00 -5.31 -3.94
CA ILE A 173 7.03 -6.33 -3.52
C ILE A 173 6.09 -5.72 -2.48
N LYS A 174 4.79 -5.85 -2.71
CA LYS A 174 3.77 -5.42 -1.75
C LYS A 174 3.38 -6.61 -0.88
N VAL A 175 3.69 -6.49 0.43
CA VAL A 175 3.50 -7.55 1.43
C VAL A 175 2.32 -7.21 2.33
N GLY A 176 1.31 -8.09 2.35
CA GLY A 176 0.14 -7.98 3.20
C GLY A 176 -1.07 -8.73 2.63
N VAL A 177 -1.50 -9.79 3.31
CA VAL A 177 -2.72 -10.54 3.01
C VAL A 177 -3.54 -10.68 4.29
N GLY A 178 -4.75 -10.13 4.26
CA GLY A 178 -5.67 -10.19 5.40
C GLY A 178 -5.36 -9.20 6.53
N SER A 179 -4.35 -8.33 6.40
CA SER A 179 -3.90 -7.38 7.44
C SER A 179 -4.63 -6.03 7.42
N GLY A 180 -5.31 -5.67 6.33
CA GLY A 180 -5.98 -4.39 6.18
C GLY A 180 -7.17 -4.21 7.13
N ALA A 181 -7.42 -2.99 7.61
CA ALA A 181 -8.53 -2.68 8.52
C ALA A 181 -9.91 -3.02 7.93
N ALA A 182 -10.07 -2.83 6.60
CA ALA A 182 -11.29 -3.17 5.87
C ALA A 182 -11.29 -4.61 5.32
N CYS A 183 -10.28 -5.44 5.64
CA CYS A 183 -10.16 -6.81 5.17
C CYS A 183 -10.79 -7.80 6.15
N LYS A 184 -11.53 -8.78 5.63
CA LYS A 184 -12.10 -9.90 6.39
C LYS A 184 -11.50 -11.25 5.98
N THR A 185 -10.53 -11.31 5.09
CA THR A 185 -9.96 -12.57 4.59
C THR A 185 -9.55 -13.50 5.72
N ARG A 186 -8.91 -12.96 6.78
CA ARG A 186 -8.51 -13.78 7.94
C ARG A 186 -9.72 -14.41 8.67
N SER A 187 -10.84 -13.71 8.79
CA SER A 187 -12.04 -14.20 9.50
C SER A 187 -12.95 -15.03 8.61
N GLU A 188 -13.15 -14.65 7.34
CA GLU A 188 -14.10 -15.30 6.45
C GLU A 188 -13.48 -16.52 5.73
N VAL A 189 -12.17 -16.47 5.48
CA VAL A 189 -11.46 -17.49 4.70
C VAL A 189 -10.42 -18.26 5.54
N GLY A 190 -10.03 -17.74 6.70
CA GLY A 190 -9.00 -18.35 7.56
C GLY A 190 -7.59 -18.28 6.99
N VAL A 191 -7.35 -17.39 6.01
CA VAL A 191 -6.05 -17.27 5.32
C VAL A 191 -5.39 -15.93 5.65
N GLY A 192 -4.09 -15.96 5.91
CA GLY A 192 -3.28 -14.77 6.17
C GLY A 192 -2.02 -15.09 6.96
N VAL A 193 -1.13 -14.12 7.03
CA VAL A 193 0.06 -14.15 7.90
C VAL A 193 0.06 -12.89 8.74
N PRO A 194 0.36 -12.94 10.04
CA PRO A 194 0.57 -11.77 10.88
C PRO A 194 1.59 -10.81 10.27
N GLN A 195 1.23 -9.52 10.17
CA GLN A 195 1.88 -8.59 9.26
C GLN A 195 3.36 -8.35 9.54
N LEU A 196 3.74 -8.23 10.83
CA LEU A 196 5.15 -8.06 11.19
C LEU A 196 5.99 -9.24 10.69
N SER A 197 5.55 -10.47 11.00
CA SER A 197 6.24 -11.68 10.55
C SER A 197 6.26 -11.81 9.04
N ALA A 198 5.17 -11.43 8.34
CA ALA A 198 5.16 -11.45 6.88
C ALA A 198 6.26 -10.56 6.27
N ILE A 199 6.48 -9.36 6.84
CA ILE A 199 7.56 -8.48 6.41
C ILE A 199 8.93 -9.13 6.70
N MET A 200 9.13 -9.58 7.95
CA MET A 200 10.40 -10.18 8.39
C MET A 200 10.76 -11.44 7.59
N ASP A 201 9.79 -12.27 7.25
CA ASP A 201 10.01 -13.47 6.43
C ASP A 201 10.34 -13.13 4.97
N CYS A 202 9.69 -12.09 4.41
CA CYS A 202 9.91 -11.69 3.02
C CYS A 202 11.19 -10.87 2.82
N TYR A 203 11.64 -10.13 3.84
CA TYR A 203 12.74 -9.17 3.73
C TYR A 203 14.08 -9.80 3.27
N PRO A 204 14.55 -10.91 3.86
CA PRO A 204 15.81 -11.54 3.44
C PRO A 204 15.78 -11.99 1.97
N GLU A 205 14.65 -12.52 1.51
CA GLU A 205 14.54 -12.99 0.13
C GLU A 205 14.42 -11.80 -0.84
N ALA A 206 13.65 -10.77 -0.50
CA ALA A 206 13.55 -9.54 -1.29
C ALA A 206 14.92 -8.88 -1.47
N THR A 207 15.70 -8.77 -0.38
CA THR A 207 17.04 -8.17 -0.37
C THR A 207 18.01 -8.93 -1.29
N LYS A 208 17.98 -10.28 -1.33
CA LYS A 208 18.80 -11.09 -2.23
C LYS A 208 18.62 -10.73 -3.70
N PHE A 209 17.43 -10.28 -4.08
CA PHE A 209 17.09 -9.90 -5.45
C PHE A 209 17.07 -8.39 -5.67
N GLY A 210 17.50 -7.58 -4.68
CA GLY A 210 17.50 -6.11 -4.78
C GLY A 210 16.10 -5.51 -4.86
N LEU A 211 15.09 -6.15 -4.26
CA LEU A 211 13.72 -5.66 -4.21
C LEU A 211 13.46 -4.93 -2.90
N ASP A 212 12.76 -3.79 -2.98
CA ASP A 212 12.22 -3.12 -1.81
C ASP A 212 10.86 -3.70 -1.41
N ILE A 213 10.55 -3.68 -0.10
CA ILE A 213 9.25 -4.09 0.43
C ILE A 213 8.38 -2.87 0.71
N ILE A 214 7.13 -2.94 0.24
CA ILE A 214 6.03 -2.09 0.69
C ILE A 214 5.20 -2.91 1.68
N SER A 215 5.13 -2.48 2.94
CA SER A 215 4.21 -3.06 3.93
C SER A 215 2.79 -2.55 3.70
N ASP A 216 1.85 -3.42 3.38
CA ASP A 216 0.46 -3.08 3.08
C ASP A 216 -0.52 -3.64 4.12
N GLY A 217 -1.11 -2.74 4.91
CA GLY A 217 -2.07 -3.04 5.96
C GLY A 217 -1.47 -3.30 7.34
N GLY A 218 -2.35 -3.42 8.34
CA GLY A 218 -2.00 -3.72 9.74
C GLY A 218 -1.62 -2.50 10.59
N CYS A 219 -1.21 -1.39 10.01
CA CYS A 219 -0.83 -0.18 10.74
C CYS A 219 -2.06 0.65 11.14
N VAL A 220 -2.19 0.94 12.43
CA VAL A 220 -3.25 1.78 13.01
C VAL A 220 -2.69 2.99 13.77
N THR A 221 -1.41 2.96 14.14
CA THR A 221 -0.70 4.00 14.90
C THR A 221 0.63 4.36 14.23
N PRO A 222 1.21 5.54 14.54
CA PRO A 222 2.58 5.87 14.08
C PRO A 222 3.63 4.86 14.54
N GLY A 223 3.45 4.27 15.72
CA GLY A 223 4.33 3.22 16.23
C GLY A 223 4.31 1.95 15.38
N ASP A 224 3.16 1.59 14.79
CA ASP A 224 3.08 0.44 13.90
C ASP A 224 3.83 0.70 12.59
N VAL A 225 3.78 1.94 12.08
CA VAL A 225 4.58 2.36 10.92
C VAL A 225 6.08 2.22 11.21
N ALA A 226 6.51 2.67 12.40
CA ALA A 226 7.90 2.52 12.82
C ALA A 226 8.33 1.05 12.92
N LYS A 227 7.47 0.18 13.48
CA LYS A 227 7.72 -1.28 13.56
C LYS A 227 7.82 -1.91 12.16
N ALA A 228 6.96 -1.51 11.22
CA ALA A 228 7.01 -2.00 9.85
C ALA A 228 8.34 -1.63 9.17
N ILE A 229 8.81 -0.39 9.34
CA ILE A 229 10.11 0.05 8.84
C ILE A 229 11.25 -0.74 9.52
N GLY A 230 11.21 -0.89 10.83
CA GLY A 230 12.20 -1.67 11.59
C GLY A 230 12.23 -3.15 11.20
N ALA A 231 11.12 -3.71 10.71
CA ALA A 231 11.03 -5.08 10.20
C ALA A 231 11.59 -5.24 8.77
N GLY A 232 11.92 -4.15 8.07
CA GLY A 232 12.51 -4.18 6.74
C GLY A 232 11.65 -3.60 5.61
N ALA A 233 10.48 -3.02 5.92
CA ALA A 233 9.71 -2.31 4.90
C ALA A 233 10.39 -0.99 4.54
N LYS A 234 10.60 -0.75 3.24
CA LYS A 234 11.11 0.54 2.73
C LYS A 234 10.03 1.61 2.75
N ILE A 235 8.80 1.23 2.41
CA ILE A 235 7.62 2.09 2.41
C ILE A 235 6.50 1.39 3.18
N VAL A 236 5.72 2.18 3.92
CA VAL A 236 4.52 1.69 4.62
C VAL A 236 3.28 2.29 3.97
N MET A 237 2.43 1.43 3.46
CA MET A 237 1.16 1.79 2.85
C MET A 237 0.08 1.93 3.93
N ILE A 238 -0.60 3.07 3.94
CA ILE A 238 -1.66 3.39 4.89
C ILE A 238 -2.98 3.70 4.20
N ALA A 239 -4.07 3.21 4.77
CA ALA A 239 -5.44 3.54 4.35
C ALA A 239 -6.27 4.04 5.54
N GLY A 240 -6.56 3.18 6.52
CA GLY A 240 -7.39 3.50 7.66
C GLY A 240 -6.92 4.69 8.48
N MET A 241 -5.62 4.93 8.54
CA MET A 241 -5.03 6.07 9.25
C MET A 241 -5.40 7.41 8.61
N VAL A 242 -5.45 7.48 7.27
CA VAL A 242 -5.83 8.69 6.51
C VAL A 242 -7.30 8.73 6.12
N SER A 243 -8.00 7.60 6.23
CA SER A 243 -9.46 7.57 6.08
C SER A 243 -10.11 8.43 7.15
N GLY A 244 -11.11 9.22 6.74
CA GLY A 244 -11.70 10.27 7.56
C GLY A 244 -11.04 11.63 7.36
N SER A 245 -10.04 11.77 6.49
CA SER A 245 -9.59 13.12 6.10
C SER A 245 -10.67 13.82 5.26
N ASP A 246 -10.66 15.15 5.29
CA ASP A 246 -11.64 15.99 4.55
C ASP A 246 -11.53 15.82 3.03
N GLU A 247 -10.40 15.28 2.57
CA GLU A 247 -10.10 15.06 1.17
C GLU A 247 -10.51 13.67 0.67
N CYS A 248 -10.92 12.76 1.56
CA CYS A 248 -11.43 11.46 1.15
C CYS A 248 -12.69 11.58 0.31
N ASP A 249 -12.87 10.66 -0.62
CA ASP A 249 -14.15 10.45 -1.29
C ASP A 249 -15.08 9.59 -0.40
N ASN A 250 -16.35 9.47 -0.81
CA ASN A 250 -17.39 8.72 -0.07
C ASN A 250 -17.72 9.29 1.31
N VAL A 251 -17.66 10.63 1.45
CA VAL A 251 -18.14 11.33 2.65
C VAL A 251 -19.67 11.27 2.70
N ILE A 252 -20.20 10.85 3.84
CA ILE A 252 -21.65 10.84 4.14
C ILE A 252 -21.91 11.60 5.44
N GLU A 253 -23.13 12.10 5.58
CA GLU A 253 -23.58 12.78 6.79
C GLU A 253 -24.67 11.94 7.47
N ILE A 254 -24.51 11.72 8.79
CA ILE A 254 -25.45 11.00 9.64
C ILE A 254 -25.64 11.84 10.91
N ASP A 255 -26.85 12.24 11.20
CA ASP A 255 -27.20 13.06 12.39
C ASP A 255 -26.29 14.30 12.57
N GLY A 256 -26.04 15.02 11.47
CA GLY A 256 -25.20 16.22 11.47
C GLY A 256 -23.70 15.95 11.66
N LYS A 257 -23.26 14.69 11.67
CA LYS A 257 -21.86 14.30 11.76
C LYS A 257 -21.37 13.72 10.44
N ARG A 258 -20.16 14.12 10.03
CA ARG A 258 -19.55 13.67 8.78
C ARG A 258 -18.71 12.41 9.02
N PHE A 259 -18.87 11.42 8.14
CA PHE A 259 -18.13 10.16 8.13
C PHE A 259 -17.62 9.88 6.73
N VAL A 260 -16.49 9.21 6.64
CA VAL A 260 -16.01 8.57 5.41
C VAL A 260 -16.42 7.11 5.43
N ASN A 261 -17.10 6.66 4.37
CA ASN A 261 -17.39 5.24 4.20
C ASN A 261 -16.18 4.54 3.55
N LEU A 262 -15.39 3.86 4.37
CA LEU A 262 -14.26 3.04 3.92
C LEU A 262 -14.74 1.61 3.71
N TYR A 263 -14.60 1.08 2.51
CA TYR A 263 -14.92 -0.31 2.20
C TYR A 263 -13.79 -1.01 1.45
N GLY A 264 -13.61 -2.31 1.74
CA GLY A 264 -12.60 -3.15 1.11
C GLY A 264 -12.98 -3.53 -0.33
N LEU A 265 -11.97 -3.86 -1.13
CA LEU A 265 -12.17 -4.31 -2.53
C LEU A 265 -13.03 -5.58 -2.65
N GLY A 266 -13.06 -6.43 -1.61
CA GLY A 266 -13.90 -7.62 -1.53
C GLY A 266 -15.23 -7.38 -0.80
N SER A 267 -15.70 -6.14 -0.65
CA SER A 267 -16.99 -5.84 0.00
C SER A 267 -18.16 -5.96 -0.97
N THR A 268 -19.36 -6.23 -0.45
CA THR A 268 -20.62 -6.25 -1.21
C THR A 268 -20.78 -5.00 -2.06
N LYS A 269 -20.54 -3.81 -1.49
CA LYS A 269 -20.61 -2.54 -2.23
C LYS A 269 -19.66 -2.47 -3.42
N MET A 270 -18.51 -3.11 -3.31
CA MET A 270 -17.55 -3.11 -4.41
C MET A 270 -17.98 -4.10 -5.49
N TYR A 271 -18.49 -5.28 -5.14
CA TYR A 271 -19.06 -6.24 -6.09
C TYR A 271 -20.24 -5.64 -6.85
N ASP A 272 -21.18 -4.99 -6.19
CA ASP A 272 -22.33 -4.31 -6.82
C ASP A 272 -21.87 -3.29 -7.89
N ARG A 273 -20.74 -2.63 -7.67
CA ARG A 273 -20.20 -1.62 -8.60
C ARG A 273 -19.39 -2.20 -9.74
N THR A 274 -18.71 -3.32 -9.54
CA THR A 274 -17.69 -3.83 -10.49
C THR A 274 -18.08 -5.13 -11.15
N ASN A 275 -18.69 -6.06 -10.43
CA ASN A 275 -19.04 -7.38 -10.94
C ASN A 275 -20.04 -8.11 -10.01
N PRO A 276 -21.34 -7.81 -10.09
CA PRO A 276 -22.36 -8.38 -9.19
C PRO A 276 -22.37 -9.90 -9.17
N ASP A 277 -22.13 -10.56 -10.30
CA ASP A 277 -22.15 -12.04 -10.43
C ASP A 277 -21.08 -12.73 -9.59
N GLU A 278 -20.04 -12.00 -9.16
CA GLU A 278 -19.01 -12.56 -8.28
C GLU A 278 -19.53 -12.89 -6.88
N MET A 279 -20.64 -12.29 -6.44
CA MET A 279 -21.25 -12.55 -5.13
C MET A 279 -21.82 -13.97 -4.99
N ASP A 280 -22.13 -14.62 -6.09
CA ASP A 280 -22.72 -15.98 -6.08
C ASP A 280 -21.74 -17.06 -5.61
N TYR A 281 -20.41 -16.80 -5.74
CA TYR A 281 -19.38 -17.78 -5.42
C TYR A 281 -18.19 -17.24 -4.59
N LYS A 282 -18.17 -15.93 -4.29
CA LYS A 282 -17.14 -15.31 -3.45
C LYS A 282 -17.73 -14.85 -2.13
N PRO A 283 -17.06 -15.12 -0.99
CA PRO A 283 -17.48 -14.57 0.29
C PRO A 283 -17.26 -13.05 0.31
N ASN A 284 -17.99 -12.36 1.17
CA ASN A 284 -17.75 -10.95 1.45
C ASN A 284 -16.51 -10.80 2.32
N GLU A 285 -15.36 -10.61 1.70
CA GLU A 285 -14.06 -10.42 2.38
C GLU A 285 -13.74 -8.95 2.75
N GLY A 286 -14.65 -8.03 2.47
CA GLY A 286 -14.51 -6.60 2.79
C GLY A 286 -15.46 -6.15 3.90
N ARG A 287 -14.98 -5.22 4.73
CA ARG A 287 -15.84 -4.51 5.70
C ARG A 287 -16.24 -3.15 5.15
N ASP A 288 -17.45 -2.74 5.52
CA ASP A 288 -17.89 -1.36 5.42
C ASP A 288 -17.64 -0.69 6.77
N LEU A 289 -16.78 0.32 6.80
CA LEU A 289 -16.42 1.04 8.01
C LEU A 289 -16.82 2.51 7.88
N LEU A 290 -17.59 3.00 8.84
CA LEU A 290 -17.88 4.42 8.99
C LEU A 290 -16.81 5.06 9.87
N ILE A 291 -15.96 5.87 9.27
CA ILE A 291 -14.85 6.53 9.95
C ILE A 291 -15.21 8.00 10.13
N PRO A 292 -15.27 8.52 11.37
CA PRO A 292 -15.51 9.94 11.62
C PRO A 292 -14.49 10.82 10.90
N CYS A 293 -14.95 11.96 10.35
CA CYS A 293 -14.05 12.94 9.76
C CYS A 293 -13.08 13.51 10.82
N LYS A 294 -11.79 13.57 10.45
CA LYS A 294 -10.66 13.91 11.34
C LYS A 294 -10.00 15.23 10.99
N GLY A 295 -10.52 15.93 9.97
CA GLY A 295 -9.92 17.15 9.43
C GLY A 295 -8.93 16.88 8.28
N PRO A 296 -8.12 17.87 7.89
CA PRO A 296 -7.25 17.79 6.72
C PRO A 296 -6.20 16.70 6.80
N ILE A 297 -5.96 16.00 5.68
CA ILE A 297 -4.96 14.90 5.57
C ILE A 297 -3.56 15.35 6.00
N LYS A 298 -3.18 16.58 5.67
CA LYS A 298 -1.87 17.15 6.08
C LYS A 298 -1.67 17.14 7.59
N ARG A 299 -2.74 17.35 8.38
CA ARG A 299 -2.69 17.32 9.85
C ARG A 299 -2.45 15.89 10.35
N ILE A 300 -3.12 14.92 9.75
CA ILE A 300 -2.96 13.50 10.09
C ILE A 300 -1.52 13.05 9.80
N LEU A 301 -1.00 13.38 8.61
CA LEU A 301 0.36 13.03 8.22
C LEU A 301 1.42 13.71 9.09
N LYS A 302 1.20 14.97 9.50
CA LYS A 302 2.11 15.67 10.41
C LYS A 302 2.21 14.99 11.78
N GLN A 303 1.11 14.47 12.32
CA GLN A 303 1.12 13.68 13.56
C GLN A 303 1.90 12.36 13.38
N LEU A 304 1.70 11.70 12.25
CA LEU A 304 2.40 10.46 11.93
C LEU A 304 3.92 10.69 11.79
N GLN A 305 4.33 11.75 11.09
CA GLN A 305 5.73 12.17 10.99
C GLN A 305 6.33 12.47 12.38
N GLY A 306 5.57 13.15 13.25
CA GLY A 306 5.98 13.42 14.63
C GLY A 306 6.22 12.14 15.44
N GLY A 307 5.38 11.12 15.26
CA GLY A 307 5.56 9.80 15.86
C GLY A 307 6.84 9.13 15.40
N LEU A 308 7.10 9.10 14.08
CA LEU A 308 8.32 8.52 13.53
C LEU A 308 9.59 9.23 14.04
N ARG A 309 9.60 10.58 14.03
CA ARG A 309 10.74 11.34 14.61
C ARG A 309 10.97 10.99 16.08
N SER A 310 9.89 10.82 16.84
CA SER A 310 10.01 10.40 18.24
C SER A 310 10.62 9.01 18.34
N THR A 311 10.18 8.04 17.54
CA THR A 311 10.80 6.70 17.53
C THR A 311 12.29 6.78 17.25
N CYS A 312 12.70 7.54 16.22
CA CYS A 312 14.12 7.70 15.89
C CYS A 312 14.94 8.24 17.08
N THR A 313 14.42 9.22 17.83
CA THR A 313 15.13 9.71 19.03
C THR A 313 15.25 8.67 20.13
N TYR A 314 14.29 7.74 20.27
CA TYR A 314 14.36 6.66 21.26
C TYR A 314 15.32 5.54 20.88
N VAL A 315 15.62 5.36 19.59
CA VAL A 315 16.49 4.27 19.13
C VAL A 315 17.84 4.77 18.58
N GLY A 316 18.10 6.08 18.63
CA GLY A 316 19.35 6.68 18.15
C GLY A 316 19.49 6.62 16.62
N ALA A 317 18.39 6.57 15.86
CA ALA A 317 18.39 6.59 14.40
C ALA A 317 18.27 8.03 13.88
N GLU A 318 18.97 8.29 12.74
CA GLU A 318 18.93 9.57 12.01
C GLU A 318 18.10 9.48 10.74
#